data_82f1056fbc2c9983b6a27735530d4ef1
#
_entry.id   82f1056fbc2c9983b6a27735530d4ef1
#
_cell.length_a   1.000
_cell.length_b   1.000
_cell.length_c   1.000
_cell.angle_alpha   90.00
_cell.angle_beta   90.00
_cell.angle_gamma   90.00
#
_symmetry.space_group_name_H-M   'P 1'
#
loop_
_entity.id
_entity.type
_entity.pdbx_description
1 polymer ?
#
loop_
_entity_poly.entity_id
_entity_poly.type
_entity_poly.pdbx_seq_one_letter_code
_entity_poly.pdbx_strand_id
1 'polypeptide(L)'
;MVNVVKNFDLVKEEISNYKNVNIIAVSKTFPISHILPLINHGHHHFGENKVQEAQEKWTSIKNDFPDLKLHLIGKLQTNKVKFALPLFDYIHSLDSIKLAEKISIEQKKKNFKPKIFIQINLGKENQKSGIDENDLENFYQKCVTEYK
;
A
#
# COMPACT_ATOMS: atom_id res chain seq x y z
N MET A 1 -13.90 -24.40 5.72
CA MET A 1 -12.71 -23.52 5.92
C MET A 1 -12.21 -23.06 4.56
N VAL A 2 -12.14 -21.76 4.32
CA VAL A 2 -11.63 -21.22 3.04
C VAL A 2 -10.15 -21.55 2.95
N ASN A 3 -9.75 -22.29 1.91
CA ASN A 3 -8.33 -22.57 1.67
C ASN A 3 -7.70 -21.40 0.92
N VAL A 4 -7.12 -20.48 1.67
CA VAL A 4 -6.52 -19.25 1.12
C VAL A 4 -5.40 -19.53 0.13
N VAL A 5 -4.60 -20.55 0.37
CA VAL A 5 -3.50 -20.95 -0.51
C VAL A 5 -4.03 -21.48 -1.85
N LYS A 6 -5.02 -22.38 -1.81
CA LYS A 6 -5.65 -22.88 -3.03
C LYS A 6 -6.27 -21.76 -3.88
N ASN A 7 -6.98 -20.83 -3.24
CA ASN A 7 -7.57 -19.71 -3.95
C ASN A 7 -6.51 -18.78 -4.55
N PHE A 8 -5.43 -18.55 -3.83
CA PHE A 8 -4.29 -17.77 -4.34
C PHE A 8 -3.66 -18.44 -5.57
N ASP A 9 -3.44 -19.77 -5.53
CA ASP A 9 -2.84 -20.50 -6.65
C ASP A 9 -3.74 -20.45 -7.90
N LEU A 10 -5.08 -20.52 -7.74
CA LEU A 10 -6.02 -20.33 -8.85
C LEU A 10 -5.88 -18.95 -9.50
N VAL A 11 -5.83 -17.87 -8.70
CA VAL A 11 -5.63 -16.52 -9.23
C VAL A 11 -4.27 -16.41 -9.92
N LYS A 12 -3.24 -16.99 -9.35
CA LYS A 12 -1.89 -17.00 -9.93
C LYS A 12 -1.86 -17.72 -11.28
N GLU A 13 -2.60 -18.81 -11.42
CA GLU A 13 -2.75 -19.54 -12.67
C GLU A 13 -3.48 -18.68 -13.73
N GLU A 14 -4.58 -18.03 -13.38
CA GLU A 14 -5.34 -17.15 -14.29
C GLU A 14 -4.48 -16.03 -14.88
N ILE A 15 -3.56 -15.46 -14.09
CA ILE A 15 -2.68 -14.38 -14.55
C ILE A 15 -1.35 -14.85 -15.14
N SER A 16 -1.10 -16.16 -15.19
CA SER A 16 0.20 -16.73 -15.60
C SER A 16 0.65 -16.32 -17.01
N ASN A 17 -0.31 -16.05 -17.90
CA ASN A 17 -0.06 -15.62 -19.28
C ASN A 17 0.28 -14.11 -19.40
N TYR A 18 0.11 -13.35 -18.33
CA TYR A 18 0.37 -11.92 -18.33
C TYR A 18 1.75 -11.64 -17.71
N LYS A 19 2.62 -10.97 -18.46
CA LYS A 19 3.94 -10.58 -17.98
C LYS A 19 3.84 -9.36 -17.04
N ASN A 20 4.68 -9.34 -16.02
CA ASN A 20 4.81 -8.20 -15.11
C ASN A 20 3.55 -7.86 -14.27
N VAL A 21 2.69 -8.85 -14.02
CA VAL A 21 1.55 -8.73 -13.11
C VAL A 21 1.94 -9.27 -11.74
N ASN A 22 1.68 -8.51 -10.69
CA ASN A 22 1.92 -8.90 -9.31
C ASN A 22 0.60 -8.92 -8.53
N ILE A 23 0.48 -9.86 -7.60
CA ILE A 23 -0.68 -9.98 -6.73
C ILE A 23 -0.38 -9.28 -5.40
N ILE A 24 -1.29 -8.43 -4.95
CA ILE A 24 -1.32 -7.92 -3.58
C ILE A 24 -2.48 -8.62 -2.87
N ALA A 25 -2.17 -9.48 -1.91
CA ALA A 25 -3.18 -10.13 -1.09
C ALA A 25 -3.76 -9.14 -0.07
N VAL A 26 -5.02 -8.78 -0.23
CA VAL A 26 -5.69 -7.83 0.67
C VAL A 26 -6.03 -8.54 1.98
N SER A 27 -5.36 -8.14 3.06
CA SER A 27 -5.41 -8.77 4.38
C SER A 27 -6.13 -7.96 5.45
N LYS A 28 -6.70 -6.79 5.06
CA LYS A 28 -7.50 -5.96 5.98
C LYS A 28 -8.60 -6.78 6.64
N THR A 29 -8.87 -6.50 7.92
CA THR A 29 -9.89 -7.13 8.75
C THR A 29 -9.67 -8.61 9.09
N PHE A 30 -8.69 -9.27 8.48
CA PHE A 30 -8.35 -10.66 8.79
C PHE A 30 -7.24 -10.74 9.85
N PRO A 31 -7.36 -11.66 10.82
CA PRO A 31 -6.29 -11.91 11.78
C PRO A 31 -5.09 -12.58 11.11
N ILE A 32 -3.92 -12.43 11.71
CA ILE A 32 -2.67 -12.99 11.17
C ILE A 32 -2.72 -14.51 10.96
N SER A 33 -3.48 -15.23 11.77
CA SER A 33 -3.68 -16.69 11.63
C SER A 33 -4.27 -17.11 10.28
N HIS A 34 -5.08 -16.24 9.65
CA HIS A 34 -5.62 -16.48 8.30
C HIS A 34 -4.63 -16.12 7.19
N ILE A 35 -3.68 -15.24 7.49
CA ILE A 35 -2.71 -14.71 6.52
C ILE A 35 -1.43 -15.56 6.50
N LEU A 36 -1.04 -16.08 7.66
CA LEU A 36 0.20 -16.84 7.86
C LEU A 36 0.37 -18.02 6.90
N PRO A 37 -0.67 -18.81 6.56
CA PRO A 37 -0.54 -19.86 5.55
C PRO A 37 -0.03 -19.36 4.19
N LEU A 38 -0.45 -18.14 3.79
CA LEU A 38 -0.03 -17.54 2.53
C LEU A 38 1.41 -17.02 2.61
N ILE A 39 1.82 -16.46 3.74
CA ILE A 39 3.22 -16.09 4.00
C ILE A 39 4.12 -17.33 3.91
N ASN A 40 3.75 -18.42 4.57
CA ASN A 40 4.48 -19.67 4.55
C ASN A 40 4.49 -20.33 3.15
N HIS A 41 3.50 -20.03 2.31
CA HIS A 41 3.45 -20.45 0.90
C HIS A 41 4.39 -19.61 0.00
N GLY A 42 5.06 -18.61 0.55
CA GLY A 42 6.04 -17.79 -0.15
C GLY A 42 5.49 -16.53 -0.81
N HIS A 43 4.26 -16.11 -0.43
CA HIS A 43 3.74 -14.83 -0.88
C HIS A 43 4.20 -13.69 0.03
N HIS A 44 4.64 -12.57 -0.58
CA HIS A 44 5.30 -11.49 0.16
C HIS A 44 4.58 -10.14 0.12
N HIS A 45 3.56 -9.96 -0.72
CA HIS A 45 2.88 -8.67 -0.91
C HIS A 45 1.49 -8.66 -0.30
N PHE A 46 1.28 -7.85 0.74
CA PHE A 46 0.01 -7.75 1.46
C PHE A 46 -0.52 -6.33 1.53
N GLY A 47 -1.83 -6.16 1.42
CA GLY A 47 -2.51 -4.86 1.39
C GLY A 47 -3.38 -4.61 2.63
N GLU A 48 -3.21 -3.44 3.24
CA GLU A 48 -3.97 -2.97 4.40
C GLU A 48 -4.62 -1.61 4.12
N ASN A 49 -5.77 -1.35 4.75
CA ASN A 49 -6.47 -0.08 4.59
C ASN A 49 -6.13 0.94 5.67
N LYS A 50 -5.83 0.48 6.89
CA LYS A 50 -5.69 1.32 8.07
C LYS A 50 -4.32 1.16 8.71
N VAL A 51 -3.65 2.28 8.95
CA VAL A 51 -2.31 2.31 9.56
C VAL A 51 -2.29 1.63 10.93
N GLN A 52 -3.27 1.94 11.79
CA GLN A 52 -3.30 1.39 13.15
C GLN A 52 -3.49 -0.13 13.16
N GLU A 53 -4.45 -0.65 12.39
CA GLU A 53 -4.66 -2.11 12.25
C GLU A 53 -3.40 -2.80 11.73
N ALA A 54 -2.75 -2.19 10.75
CA ALA A 54 -1.51 -2.73 10.20
C ALA A 54 -0.36 -2.74 11.21
N GLN A 55 -0.22 -1.70 12.04
CA GLN A 55 0.81 -1.66 13.09
C GLN A 55 0.63 -2.81 14.10
N GLU A 56 -0.59 -3.00 14.59
CA GLU A 56 -0.90 -4.05 15.55
C GLU A 56 -0.65 -5.45 14.97
N LYS A 57 -0.97 -5.65 13.71
CA LYS A 57 -0.88 -6.93 13.01
C LYS A 57 0.55 -7.27 12.54
N TRP A 58 1.25 -6.32 11.92
CA TRP A 58 2.41 -6.60 11.10
C TRP A 58 3.76 -6.24 11.74
N THR A 59 3.80 -5.44 12.81
CA THR A 59 5.08 -4.99 13.38
C THR A 59 5.98 -6.15 13.81
N SER A 60 5.43 -7.13 14.54
CA SER A 60 6.20 -8.32 14.93
C SER A 60 6.47 -9.25 13.75
N ILE A 61 5.48 -9.44 12.89
CA ILE A 61 5.57 -10.37 11.75
C ILE A 61 6.66 -9.95 10.76
N LYS A 62 6.82 -8.66 10.48
CA LYS A 62 7.90 -8.18 9.59
C LYS A 62 9.30 -8.44 10.14
N ASN A 63 9.46 -8.57 11.45
CA ASN A 63 10.75 -8.95 12.04
C ASN A 63 11.09 -10.42 11.74
N ASP A 64 10.09 -11.30 11.77
CA ASP A 64 10.25 -12.72 11.48
C ASP A 64 10.34 -13.02 9.97
N PHE A 65 9.73 -12.15 9.16
CA PHE A 65 9.67 -12.27 7.70
C PHE A 65 10.12 -10.97 7.02
N PRO A 66 11.42 -10.68 6.95
CA PRO A 66 11.95 -9.39 6.47
C PRO A 66 11.67 -9.10 4.99
N ASP A 67 11.38 -10.12 4.19
CA ASP A 67 11.06 -9.97 2.76
C ASP A 67 9.63 -9.50 2.50
N LEU A 68 8.77 -9.46 3.53
CA LEU A 68 7.40 -9.00 3.40
C LEU A 68 7.33 -7.53 2.98
N LYS A 69 6.44 -7.25 2.03
CA LYS A 69 6.14 -5.91 1.51
C LYS A 69 4.69 -5.54 1.83
N LEU A 70 4.53 -4.48 2.60
CA LEU A 70 3.22 -3.96 2.95
C LEU A 70 2.82 -2.80 2.06
N HIS A 71 1.59 -2.87 1.59
CA HIS A 71 0.94 -1.87 0.76
C HIS A 71 -0.18 -1.19 1.53
N LEU A 72 -0.10 0.12 1.72
CA LEU A 72 -1.24 0.90 2.18
C LEU A 72 -2.13 1.22 0.98
N ILE A 73 -3.27 0.54 0.89
CA ILE A 73 -4.24 0.68 -0.20
C ILE A 73 -5.45 1.54 0.18
N GLY A 74 -5.61 1.85 1.46
CA GLY A 74 -6.63 2.77 1.97
C GLY A 74 -6.15 4.20 2.06
N LYS A 75 -7.09 5.12 2.33
CA LYS A 75 -6.80 6.55 2.49
C LYS A 75 -5.81 6.79 3.63
N LEU A 76 -4.78 7.60 3.36
CA LEU A 76 -3.79 8.01 4.35
C LEU A 76 -4.07 9.43 4.85
N GLN A 77 -4.39 9.56 6.13
CA GLN A 77 -4.51 10.86 6.78
C GLN A 77 -3.12 11.43 7.10
N THR A 78 -2.95 12.74 6.96
CA THR A 78 -1.65 13.41 7.19
C THR A 78 -1.08 13.19 8.58
N ASN A 79 -1.91 13.13 9.61
CA ASN A 79 -1.49 12.86 11.00
C ASN A 79 -1.01 11.40 11.22
N LYS A 80 -1.31 10.48 10.30
CA LYS A 80 -0.89 9.07 10.36
C LYS A 80 0.39 8.78 9.56
N VAL A 81 0.87 9.71 8.73
CA VAL A 81 2.06 9.53 7.88
C VAL A 81 3.28 9.09 8.69
N LYS A 82 3.54 9.71 9.84
CA LYS A 82 4.69 9.37 10.71
C LYS A 82 4.68 7.92 11.20
N PHE A 83 3.49 7.31 11.30
CA PHE A 83 3.33 5.91 11.71
C PHE A 83 3.32 4.96 10.50
N ALA A 84 2.86 5.44 9.35
CA ALA A 84 2.80 4.64 8.13
C ALA A 84 4.18 4.39 7.52
N LEU A 85 5.04 5.40 7.48
CA LEU A 85 6.33 5.31 6.79
C LEU A 85 7.24 4.18 7.28
N PRO A 86 7.39 3.93 8.59
CA PRO A 86 8.25 2.83 9.07
C PRO A 86 7.71 1.44 8.74
N LEU A 87 6.43 1.34 8.39
CA LEU A 87 5.74 0.06 8.25
C LEU A 87 5.48 -0.32 6.79
N PHE A 88 5.05 0.65 5.97
CA PHE A 88 4.62 0.40 4.60
C PHE A 88 5.73 0.63 3.57
N ASP A 89 5.94 -0.35 2.72
CA ASP A 89 6.87 -0.27 1.59
C ASP A 89 6.25 0.47 0.38
N TYR A 90 4.91 0.46 0.30
CA TYR A 90 4.14 1.08 -0.77
C TYR A 90 2.93 1.86 -0.21
N ILE A 91 2.67 3.04 -0.76
CA ILE A 91 1.48 3.84 -0.47
C ILE A 91 0.75 4.09 -1.79
N HIS A 92 -0.50 3.66 -1.90
CA HIS A 92 -1.30 3.71 -3.12
C HIS A 92 -2.29 4.88 -3.18
N SER A 93 -2.31 5.73 -2.16
CA SER A 93 -3.39 6.70 -1.91
C SER A 93 -2.92 8.16 -1.90
N LEU A 94 -1.83 8.48 -2.59
CA LEU A 94 -1.39 9.86 -2.71
C LEU A 94 -2.36 10.63 -3.61
N ASP A 95 -3.08 11.61 -3.03
CA ASP A 95 -4.14 12.35 -3.72
C ASP A 95 -4.20 13.85 -3.41
N SER A 96 -3.21 14.39 -2.69
CA SER A 96 -3.16 15.82 -2.38
C SER A 96 -1.75 16.32 -2.13
N ILE A 97 -1.53 17.59 -2.43
CA ILE A 97 -0.25 18.29 -2.16
C ILE A 97 0.08 18.25 -0.67
N LYS A 98 -0.89 18.50 0.20
CA LYS A 98 -0.71 18.43 1.66
C LYS A 98 -0.19 17.07 2.12
N LEU A 99 -0.70 15.98 1.53
CA LEU A 99 -0.21 14.63 1.84
C LEU A 99 1.19 14.41 1.28
N ALA A 100 1.48 14.84 0.05
CA ALA A 100 2.81 14.74 -0.57
C ALA A 100 3.86 15.46 0.27
N GLU A 101 3.58 16.70 0.69
CA GLU A 101 4.45 17.49 1.55
C GLU A 101 4.74 16.78 2.88
N LYS A 102 3.69 16.26 3.53
CA LYS A 102 3.85 15.53 4.79
C LYS A 102 4.68 14.25 4.64
N ILE A 103 4.48 13.50 3.57
CA ILE A 103 5.30 12.32 3.26
C ILE A 103 6.75 12.73 3.05
N SER A 104 7.03 13.77 2.26
CA SER A 104 8.38 14.29 2.01
C SER A 104 9.11 14.66 3.31
N ILE A 105 8.43 15.36 4.21
CA ILE A 105 9.01 15.73 5.52
C ILE A 105 9.37 14.49 6.34
N GLU A 106 8.43 13.55 6.46
CA GLU A 106 8.63 12.37 7.31
C GLU A 106 9.64 11.37 6.71
N GLN A 107 9.70 11.21 5.39
CA GLN A 107 10.69 10.33 4.76
C GLN A 107 12.14 10.84 4.96
N LYS A 108 12.35 12.15 4.94
CA LYS A 108 13.66 12.76 5.25
C LYS A 108 14.07 12.52 6.69
N LYS A 109 13.14 12.66 7.65
CA LYS A 109 13.40 12.41 9.08
C LYS A 109 13.76 10.96 9.36
N LYS A 110 13.12 10.02 8.68
CA LYS A 110 13.25 8.58 8.94
C LYS A 110 14.27 7.89 8.03
N ASN A 111 14.82 8.59 7.06
CA ASN A 111 15.71 8.04 6.02
C ASN A 111 15.10 6.80 5.34
N PHE A 112 13.81 6.84 5.07
CA PHE A 112 13.06 5.77 4.43
C PHE A 112 12.11 6.34 3.38
N LYS A 113 12.15 5.79 2.18
CA LYS A 113 11.32 6.22 1.05
C LYS A 113 10.43 5.06 0.59
N PRO A 114 9.14 5.06 0.94
CA PRO A 114 8.20 4.12 0.34
C PRO A 114 8.01 4.43 -1.15
N LYS A 115 7.60 3.42 -1.91
CA LYS A 115 7.13 3.63 -3.29
C LYS A 115 5.72 4.22 -3.23
N ILE A 116 5.48 5.27 -4.01
CA ILE A 116 4.23 6.03 -3.96
C ILE A 116 3.48 5.90 -5.29
N PHE A 117 2.18 5.64 -5.21
CA PHE A 117 1.25 5.72 -6.33
C PHE A 117 0.30 6.89 -6.13
N ILE A 118 0.07 7.64 -7.20
CA ILE A 118 -0.93 8.71 -7.21
C ILE A 118 -2.30 8.07 -7.47
N GLN A 119 -3.25 8.37 -6.61
CA GLN A 119 -4.63 7.92 -6.77
C GLN A 119 -5.41 8.95 -7.57
N ILE A 120 -6.04 8.50 -8.67
CA ILE A 120 -6.83 9.32 -9.59
C ILE A 120 -8.31 8.96 -9.42
N ASN A 121 -9.18 9.96 -9.40
CA ASN A 121 -10.64 9.80 -9.40
C ASN A 121 -11.18 9.90 -10.83
N LEU A 122 -11.14 8.80 -11.58
CA LEU A 122 -11.63 8.74 -12.96
C LEU A 122 -13.16 8.85 -13.06
N GLY A 123 -13.88 8.36 -12.07
CA GLY A 123 -15.35 8.36 -12.04
C GLY A 123 -15.98 9.71 -11.69
N LYS A 124 -15.19 10.73 -11.38
CA LYS A 124 -15.64 12.07 -10.95
C LYS A 124 -16.68 12.03 -9.82
N GLU A 125 -16.54 11.05 -8.94
CA GLU A 125 -17.41 10.89 -7.78
C GLU A 125 -16.97 11.84 -6.67
N ASN A 126 -17.80 12.83 -6.35
CA ASN A 126 -17.49 13.88 -5.35
C ASN A 126 -17.16 13.36 -3.94
N GLN A 127 -17.56 12.12 -3.63
CA GLN A 127 -17.38 11.51 -2.31
C GLN A 127 -16.14 10.61 -2.24
N LYS A 128 -15.46 10.31 -3.36
CA LYS A 128 -14.28 9.44 -3.40
C LYS A 128 -12.98 10.23 -3.40
N SER A 129 -11.96 9.61 -2.83
CA SER A 129 -10.58 10.10 -2.84
C SER A 129 -9.98 10.01 -4.24
N GLY A 130 -8.93 10.74 -4.49
CA GLY A 130 -8.22 10.78 -5.76
C GLY A 130 -8.21 12.19 -6.36
N ILE A 131 -7.17 12.49 -7.12
CA ILE A 131 -7.06 13.74 -7.87
C ILE A 131 -7.85 13.64 -9.18
N ASP A 132 -8.27 14.79 -9.72
CA ASP A 132 -8.85 14.85 -11.07
C ASP A 132 -7.79 14.48 -12.11
N GLU A 133 -8.17 13.76 -13.16
CA GLU A 133 -7.24 13.34 -14.21
C GLU A 133 -6.60 14.54 -14.94
N ASN A 134 -7.32 15.68 -15.04
CA ASN A 134 -6.80 16.89 -15.66
C ASN A 134 -5.69 17.56 -14.85
N ASP A 135 -5.61 17.29 -13.54
CA ASP A 135 -4.58 17.83 -12.65
C ASP A 135 -3.36 16.90 -12.53
N LEU A 136 -3.44 15.69 -13.07
CA LEU A 136 -2.43 14.64 -12.87
C LEU A 136 -1.02 15.08 -13.25
N GLU A 137 -0.84 15.67 -14.44
CA GLU A 137 0.48 16.07 -14.92
C GLU A 137 1.13 17.10 -14.00
N ASN A 138 0.40 18.16 -13.66
CA ASN A 138 0.88 19.21 -12.76
C ASN A 138 1.18 18.67 -11.37
N PHE A 139 0.31 17.80 -10.85
CA PHE A 139 0.49 17.17 -9.56
C PHE A 139 1.75 16.28 -9.54
N TYR A 140 1.92 15.44 -10.55
CA TYR A 140 3.10 14.58 -10.69
C TYR A 140 4.39 15.40 -10.78
N GLN A 141 4.44 16.41 -11.64
CA GLN A 141 5.61 17.28 -11.78
C GLN A 141 5.99 17.95 -10.45
N LYS A 142 5.01 18.44 -9.72
CA LYS A 142 5.23 19.01 -8.39
C LYS A 142 5.79 17.99 -7.40
N CYS A 143 5.23 16.78 -7.38
CA CYS A 143 5.73 15.71 -6.51
C CYS A 143 7.19 15.36 -6.79
N VAL A 144 7.60 15.21 -8.04
CA VAL A 144 8.96 14.81 -8.40
C VAL A 144 9.99 15.93 -8.32
N THR A 145 9.57 17.20 -8.38
CA THR A 145 10.46 18.35 -8.28
C THR A 145 10.63 18.87 -6.86
N GLU A 146 9.54 19.01 -6.11
CA GLU A 146 9.51 19.65 -4.80
C GLU A 146 9.58 18.67 -3.62
N TYR A 147 8.97 17.48 -3.76
CA TYR A 147 8.75 16.53 -2.64
C TYR A 147 9.60 15.25 -2.72
N LYS A 148 10.72 15.29 -3.40
CA LYS A 148 11.67 14.17 -3.57
C LYS A 148 12.04 13.48 -2.27
#